data_8728c7767d700346562c1affa073cba1
#
_entry.id   8728c7767d700346562c1affa073cba1
#
_cell.length_a   1.000
_cell.length_b   1.000
_cell.length_c   1.000
_cell.angle_alpha   90.00
_cell.angle_beta   90.00
_cell.angle_gamma   90.00
#
_symmetry.space_group_name_H-M   'P 1'
#
loop_
_entity.id
_entity.type
_entity.pdbx_description
1 polymer ?
#
loop_
_entity_poly.entity_id
_entity_poly.type
_entity_poly.pdbx_seq_one_letter_code
_entity_poly.pdbx_strand_id
1 'polypeptide(L)'
;MKKNRKNLTGRCAAIALALPLTLVGSVALEAKPLPLPTTTQTAGSQLIADVRQINPTTVEVIYADGKMMMFDFYGPNIVRIFRDDNGGILRDPKAKPAAQILTANARRATGGVTVSKQNGTVAISTSRAAININCTTGLFSVVNKQTGETVVDEIAPVVFDKSKTKLTFAARPDEYFFGGGVQNGRFSHKGKSIAIVNTNNWVDGGVASPTPFYWSTRGYGVMWYTFKPGRYDFGATEPGKVVLTHDEDYLDAFVMVDNGAVELLNDFYQLTGNPV
;
A
#
# COMPACT_ATOMS: atom_id res chain seq x y z
N MET A 1 -14.24 -65.51 54.72
CA MET A 1 -15.59 -65.30 55.29
C MET A 1 -16.32 -64.37 54.34
N LYS A 2 -17.15 -64.86 53.49
CA LYS A 2 -18.60 -64.96 53.50
C LYS A 2 -19.36 -63.66 53.71
N LYS A 3 -20.08 -63.32 52.62
CA LYS A 3 -21.46 -62.82 52.51
C LYS A 3 -21.62 -61.29 52.54
N ASN A 4 -22.50 -60.63 51.74
CA ASN A 4 -23.70 -61.06 50.98
C ASN A 4 -24.09 -60.01 49.96
N ARG A 5 -24.66 -60.49 48.90
CA ARG A 5 -25.40 -59.73 47.88
C ARG A 5 -26.72 -59.22 48.46
N LYS A 6 -27.17 -58.02 47.99
CA LYS A 6 -28.60 -57.81 47.82
C LYS A 6 -28.80 -56.91 46.59
N ASN A 7 -29.48 -57.50 45.61
CA ASN A 7 -30.09 -56.82 44.48
C ASN A 7 -31.31 -55.99 44.94
N LEU A 8 -31.47 -54.79 44.40
CA LEU A 8 -32.77 -54.17 44.35
C LEU A 8 -32.96 -53.59 42.93
N THR A 9 -33.90 -54.28 42.21
CA THR A 9 -34.47 -53.81 40.95
C THR A 9 -35.46 -52.71 41.26
N GLY A 10 -35.27 -51.54 40.64
CA GLY A 10 -36.27 -50.46 40.63
C GLY A 10 -36.38 -49.94 39.18
N ARG A 11 -37.48 -50.33 38.54
CA ARG A 11 -37.89 -49.79 37.25
C ARG A 11 -38.37 -48.32 37.49
N CYS A 12 -37.79 -47.35 36.78
CA CYS A 12 -38.43 -46.05 36.59
C CYS A 12 -38.56 -45.79 35.12
N ALA A 13 -39.77 -45.46 34.72
CA ALA A 13 -40.24 -45.20 33.39
C ALA A 13 -39.54 -43.94 32.82
N ALA A 14 -39.05 -44.09 31.61
CA ALA A 14 -38.57 -42.94 30.84
C ALA A 14 -39.78 -42.20 30.21
N ILE A 15 -40.02 -40.98 30.66
CA ILE A 15 -40.94 -40.05 29.96
C ILE A 15 -40.08 -39.32 28.92
N ALA A 16 -40.29 -39.67 27.65
CA ALA A 16 -39.69 -38.97 26.52
C ALA A 16 -40.45 -37.66 26.31
N LEU A 17 -39.86 -36.53 26.71
CA LEU A 17 -40.32 -35.21 26.29
C LEU A 17 -39.67 -34.91 24.92
N ALA A 18 -40.46 -34.97 23.86
CA ALA A 18 -40.06 -34.46 22.53
C ALA A 18 -40.13 -32.94 22.53
N LEU A 19 -38.97 -32.28 22.57
CA LEU A 19 -38.87 -30.87 22.27
C LEU A 19 -38.80 -30.69 20.72
N PRO A 20 -39.56 -29.76 20.13
CA PRO A 20 -39.42 -29.47 18.71
C PRO A 20 -38.09 -28.76 18.48
N LEU A 21 -37.26 -29.36 17.61
CA LEU A 21 -36.03 -28.77 17.09
C LEU A 21 -36.42 -27.63 16.13
N THR A 22 -36.48 -26.40 16.63
CA THR A 22 -36.55 -25.23 15.76
C THR A 22 -35.21 -25.06 15.06
N LEU A 23 -35.19 -25.33 13.77
CA LEU A 23 -34.09 -24.97 12.90
C LEU A 23 -33.93 -23.45 12.91
N VAL A 24 -33.00 -22.94 13.70
CA VAL A 24 -32.54 -21.56 13.56
C VAL A 24 -31.66 -21.54 12.31
N GLY A 25 -32.23 -21.09 11.20
CA GLY A 25 -31.47 -20.81 10.01
C GLY A 25 -30.43 -19.75 10.33
N SER A 26 -29.16 -20.12 10.24
CA SER A 26 -28.04 -19.17 10.24
C SER A 26 -28.18 -18.31 8.99
N VAL A 27 -28.74 -17.11 9.17
CA VAL A 27 -28.64 -16.05 8.18
C VAL A 27 -27.17 -15.61 8.20
N ALA A 28 -26.41 -16.06 7.23
CA ALA A 28 -25.10 -15.49 6.96
C ALA A 28 -25.36 -14.03 6.58
N LEU A 29 -25.06 -13.10 7.49
CA LEU A 29 -24.96 -11.71 7.16
C LEU A 29 -23.73 -11.58 6.24
N GLU A 30 -23.97 -11.59 4.92
CA GLU A 30 -22.97 -11.06 3.99
C GLU A 30 -22.78 -9.58 4.34
N ALA A 31 -21.66 -9.28 4.96
CA ALA A 31 -21.22 -7.92 5.17
C ALA A 31 -20.95 -7.30 3.80
N LYS A 32 -21.93 -6.56 3.27
CA LYS A 32 -21.69 -5.69 2.11
C LYS A 32 -20.48 -4.82 2.42
N PRO A 33 -19.49 -4.72 1.50
CA PRO A 33 -18.39 -3.77 1.66
C PRO A 33 -18.99 -2.38 1.87
N LEU A 34 -18.63 -1.73 2.96
CA LEU A 34 -18.98 -0.32 3.18
C LEU A 34 -18.43 0.49 2.00
N PRO A 35 -19.25 1.33 1.36
CA PRO A 35 -18.76 2.22 0.32
C PRO A 35 -17.65 3.09 0.92
N LEU A 36 -16.55 3.27 0.17
CA LEU A 36 -15.49 4.21 0.51
C LEU A 36 -16.13 5.58 0.79
N PRO A 37 -15.66 6.32 1.81
CA PRO A 37 -16.15 7.67 2.02
C PRO A 37 -15.90 8.48 0.74
N THR A 38 -17.00 8.91 0.11
CA THR A 38 -16.94 9.81 -1.05
C THR A 38 -16.50 11.17 -0.53
N THR A 39 -15.19 11.35 -0.38
CA THR A 39 -14.65 12.65 -0.05
C THR A 39 -14.75 13.50 -1.30
N THR A 40 -15.73 14.39 -1.36
CA THR A 40 -15.78 15.45 -2.35
C THR A 40 -14.62 16.42 -2.06
N GLN A 41 -13.41 16.05 -2.49
CA GLN A 41 -12.30 16.98 -2.51
C GLN A 41 -12.39 17.78 -3.79
N THR A 42 -12.50 19.07 -3.65
CA THR A 42 -12.16 20.06 -4.69
C THR A 42 -10.64 20.06 -4.85
N ALA A 43 -10.10 18.93 -5.31
CA ALA A 43 -8.73 18.87 -5.77
C ALA A 43 -8.66 19.68 -7.08
N GLY A 44 -7.72 20.60 -7.19
CA GLY A 44 -7.46 21.29 -8.45
C GLY A 44 -7.38 20.25 -9.58
N SER A 45 -8.21 20.41 -10.59
CA SER A 45 -8.33 19.46 -11.69
C SER A 45 -6.98 19.30 -12.40
N GLN A 46 -6.35 18.16 -12.24
CA GLN A 46 -5.12 17.79 -12.96
C GLN A 46 -5.49 16.97 -14.20
N LEU A 47 -6.20 17.56 -15.13
CA LEU A 47 -6.57 16.89 -16.40
C LEU A 47 -5.36 16.26 -17.07
N ILE A 48 -5.50 15.02 -17.52
CA ILE A 48 -4.49 14.35 -18.34
C ILE A 48 -4.59 14.86 -19.78
N ALA A 49 -3.52 15.49 -20.25
CA ALA A 49 -3.40 15.98 -21.62
C ALA A 49 -2.92 14.87 -22.57
N ASP A 50 -1.89 14.12 -22.16
CA ASP A 50 -1.28 13.10 -23.02
C ASP A 50 -0.65 11.97 -22.17
N VAL A 51 -0.42 10.82 -22.80
CA VAL A 51 0.27 9.67 -22.20
C VAL A 51 1.23 9.10 -23.25
N ARG A 52 2.49 8.96 -22.89
CA ARG A 52 3.55 8.51 -23.80
C ARG A 52 4.29 7.32 -23.24
N GLN A 53 4.32 6.24 -23.97
CA GLN A 53 5.23 5.15 -23.67
C GLN A 53 6.62 5.47 -24.26
N ILE A 54 7.60 5.67 -23.39
CA ILE A 54 8.95 6.11 -23.77
C ILE A 54 9.84 4.93 -24.17
N ASN A 55 9.65 3.81 -23.48
CA ASN A 55 10.34 2.56 -23.75
C ASN A 55 9.46 1.38 -23.24
N PRO A 56 9.90 0.12 -23.37
CA PRO A 56 9.08 -1.03 -22.96
C PRO A 56 8.65 -1.06 -21.48
N THR A 57 9.27 -0.28 -20.58
CA THR A 57 8.97 -0.28 -19.14
C THR A 57 8.51 1.07 -18.62
N THR A 58 8.67 2.16 -19.37
CA THR A 58 8.49 3.53 -18.88
C THR A 58 7.37 4.24 -19.62
N VAL A 59 6.44 4.83 -18.86
CA VAL A 59 5.33 5.64 -19.36
C VAL A 59 5.36 7.01 -18.68
N GLU A 60 5.22 8.07 -19.46
CA GLU A 60 5.05 9.45 -19.00
C GLU A 60 3.59 9.86 -19.13
N VAL A 61 3.05 10.43 -18.08
CA VAL A 61 1.72 11.05 -18.06
C VAL A 61 1.90 12.56 -18.02
N ILE A 62 1.32 13.25 -18.99
CA ILE A 62 1.42 14.69 -19.14
C ILE A 62 0.10 15.32 -18.72
N TYR A 63 0.15 16.23 -17.77
CA TYR A 63 -1.00 16.98 -17.28
C TYR A 63 -1.25 18.22 -18.15
N ALA A 64 -2.47 18.78 -18.08
CA ALA A 64 -2.85 19.94 -18.88
C ALA A 64 -2.03 21.21 -18.55
N ASP A 65 -1.46 21.30 -17.37
CA ASP A 65 -0.52 22.35 -16.95
C ASP A 65 0.91 22.15 -17.48
N GLY A 66 1.15 21.11 -18.29
CA GLY A 66 2.45 20.73 -18.86
C GLY A 66 3.35 19.94 -17.92
N LYS A 67 2.98 19.74 -16.66
CA LYS A 67 3.74 18.92 -15.73
C LYS A 67 3.63 17.44 -16.09
N MET A 68 4.58 16.64 -15.64
CA MET A 68 4.66 15.21 -15.98
C MET A 68 4.84 14.35 -14.73
N MET A 69 4.28 13.13 -14.78
CA MET A 69 4.56 12.06 -13.84
C MET A 69 5.05 10.85 -14.62
N MET A 70 6.10 10.22 -14.14
CA MET A 70 6.68 9.03 -14.75
C MET A 70 6.31 7.79 -13.95
N PHE A 71 5.94 6.74 -14.68
CA PHE A 71 5.77 5.37 -14.16
C PHE A 71 6.77 4.46 -14.86
N ASP A 72 7.73 3.92 -14.11
CA ASP A 72 8.80 3.07 -14.64
C ASP A 72 8.82 1.71 -13.93
N PHE A 73 8.53 0.64 -14.65
CA PHE A 73 8.40 -0.71 -14.08
C PHE A 73 9.76 -1.39 -13.94
N TYR A 74 10.06 -1.79 -12.71
CA TYR A 74 11.25 -2.56 -12.32
C TYR A 74 11.01 -4.08 -12.28
N GLY A 75 9.78 -4.48 -12.52
CA GLY A 75 9.31 -5.84 -12.60
C GLY A 75 7.82 -5.84 -12.95
N PRO A 76 7.16 -6.99 -13.06
CA PRO A 76 5.74 -7.05 -13.39
C PRO A 76 4.84 -6.52 -12.26
N ASN A 77 5.37 -6.36 -11.05
CA ASN A 77 4.65 -5.96 -9.84
C ASN A 77 5.35 -4.83 -9.06
N ILE A 78 6.41 -4.23 -9.62
CA ILE A 78 7.14 -3.12 -9.00
C ILE A 78 7.16 -1.95 -9.95
N VAL A 79 6.64 -0.80 -9.53
CA VAL A 79 6.65 0.44 -10.30
C VAL A 79 7.31 1.56 -9.53
N ARG A 80 8.22 2.29 -10.17
CA ARG A 80 8.78 3.55 -9.69
C ARG A 80 7.91 4.69 -10.18
N ILE A 81 7.52 5.57 -9.28
CA ILE A 81 6.74 6.78 -9.56
C ILE A 81 7.65 7.97 -9.30
N PHE A 82 7.81 8.83 -10.29
CA PHE A 82 8.61 10.04 -10.15
C PHE A 82 7.86 11.28 -10.62
N ARG A 83 7.97 12.35 -9.84
CA ARG A 83 7.54 13.70 -10.19
C ARG A 83 8.29 14.71 -9.33
N ASP A 84 8.78 15.80 -9.92
CA ASP A 84 9.30 16.96 -9.15
C ASP A 84 8.27 18.10 -9.11
N ASP A 85 8.53 19.17 -8.37
CA ASP A 85 7.61 20.31 -8.24
C ASP A 85 7.51 21.12 -9.55
N ASN A 86 8.48 21.00 -10.43
CA ASN A 86 8.46 21.58 -11.79
C ASN A 86 7.81 20.64 -12.81
N GLY A 87 7.40 19.42 -12.38
CA GLY A 87 6.85 18.40 -13.23
C GLY A 87 7.88 17.75 -14.15
N GLY A 88 9.16 17.73 -13.74
CA GLY A 88 10.23 17.08 -14.49
C GLY A 88 10.08 15.55 -14.50
N ILE A 89 10.77 14.93 -15.45
CA ILE A 89 10.84 13.49 -15.59
C ILE A 89 12.24 12.99 -15.25
N LEU A 90 12.29 11.77 -14.73
CA LEU A 90 13.53 11.13 -14.28
C LEU A 90 14.36 10.63 -15.48
N ARG A 91 14.88 11.55 -16.30
CA ARG A 91 15.92 11.22 -17.28
C ARG A 91 17.31 11.29 -16.66
N ASP A 92 17.51 12.30 -15.82
CA ASP A 92 18.69 12.44 -14.96
C ASP A 92 18.22 13.03 -13.63
N PRO A 93 18.03 12.21 -12.58
CA PRO A 93 17.52 12.70 -11.32
C PRO A 93 18.48 13.74 -10.75
N LYS A 94 17.99 14.95 -10.54
CA LYS A 94 18.73 16.05 -9.91
C LYS A 94 19.20 15.69 -8.51
N ALA A 95 18.44 14.84 -7.82
CA ALA A 95 18.76 14.35 -6.52
C ALA A 95 19.12 12.86 -6.61
N LYS A 96 20.40 12.57 -6.59
CA LYS A 96 20.88 11.23 -6.29
C LYS A 96 20.97 11.10 -4.78
N PRO A 97 20.43 10.05 -4.17
CA PRO A 97 20.72 9.77 -2.76
C PRO A 97 22.23 9.78 -2.54
N ALA A 98 22.67 10.26 -1.38
CA ALA A 98 24.11 10.32 -1.04
C ALA A 98 24.77 8.93 -1.08
N ALA A 99 23.99 7.87 -0.86
CA ALA A 99 24.37 6.49 -1.11
C ALA A 99 23.38 5.86 -2.09
N GLN A 100 23.91 4.95 -2.92
CA GLN A 100 23.08 4.20 -3.85
C GLN A 100 22.28 3.15 -3.09
N ILE A 101 20.94 3.23 -3.14
CA ILE A 101 20.04 2.27 -2.50
C ILE A 101 19.79 1.07 -3.42
N LEU A 102 19.64 1.32 -4.73
CA LEU A 102 19.32 0.27 -5.69
C LEU A 102 20.53 -0.58 -6.02
N THR A 103 20.31 -1.90 -6.06
CA THR A 103 21.33 -2.85 -6.56
C THR A 103 21.49 -2.77 -8.08
N ALA A 104 22.61 -3.29 -8.60
CA ALA A 104 22.83 -3.39 -10.04
C ALA A 104 21.74 -4.24 -10.75
N ASN A 105 21.15 -5.20 -10.04
CA ASN A 105 20.14 -6.13 -10.55
C ASN A 105 18.72 -5.80 -10.06
N ALA A 106 18.44 -4.54 -9.71
CA ALA A 106 17.13 -4.11 -9.21
C ALA A 106 15.98 -4.33 -10.21
N ARG A 107 16.26 -4.42 -11.51
CA ARG A 107 15.27 -4.64 -12.55
C ARG A 107 15.11 -6.11 -12.91
N ARG A 108 13.86 -6.55 -13.02
CA ARG A 108 13.46 -7.86 -13.59
C ARG A 108 12.70 -7.64 -14.91
N ALA A 109 12.58 -8.69 -15.69
CA ALA A 109 11.74 -8.66 -16.90
C ALA A 109 10.27 -8.36 -16.53
N THR A 110 9.67 -7.37 -17.19
CA THR A 110 8.27 -6.97 -16.94
C THR A 110 7.28 -7.78 -17.75
N GLY A 111 7.72 -8.46 -18.80
CA GLY A 111 6.84 -9.10 -19.79
C GLY A 111 6.15 -8.12 -20.72
N GLY A 112 6.53 -6.84 -20.66
CA GLY A 112 5.92 -5.74 -21.41
C GLY A 112 4.92 -4.93 -20.59
N VAL A 113 4.83 -3.65 -20.93
CA VAL A 113 3.87 -2.69 -20.37
C VAL A 113 2.88 -2.33 -21.47
N THR A 114 1.60 -2.35 -21.17
CA THR A 114 0.53 -1.92 -22.08
C THR A 114 -0.13 -0.67 -21.56
N VAL A 115 -0.49 0.24 -22.47
CA VAL A 115 -1.23 1.46 -22.15
C VAL A 115 -2.56 1.43 -22.86
N SER A 116 -3.64 1.67 -22.14
CA SER A 116 -4.98 1.82 -22.71
C SER A 116 -5.70 3.03 -22.12
N LYS A 117 -6.61 3.61 -22.88
CA LYS A 117 -7.46 4.73 -22.43
C LYS A 117 -8.91 4.40 -22.73
N GLN A 118 -9.70 4.24 -21.68
CA GLN A 118 -11.13 3.90 -21.78
C GLN A 118 -11.92 4.59 -20.66
N ASN A 119 -13.11 5.06 -20.96
CA ASN A 119 -14.06 5.59 -19.97
C ASN A 119 -13.46 6.65 -19.02
N GLY A 120 -12.62 7.55 -19.53
CA GLY A 120 -11.99 8.59 -18.71
C GLY A 120 -10.88 8.09 -17.78
N THR A 121 -10.38 6.88 -18.01
CA THR A 121 -9.26 6.30 -17.26
C THR A 121 -8.13 5.88 -18.22
N VAL A 122 -6.91 6.20 -17.86
CA VAL A 122 -5.69 5.62 -18.44
C VAL A 122 -5.26 4.44 -17.58
N ALA A 123 -5.09 3.28 -18.19
CA ALA A 123 -4.54 2.09 -17.53
C ALA A 123 -3.17 1.76 -18.10
N ILE A 124 -2.16 1.70 -17.21
CA ILE A 124 -0.78 1.29 -17.50
C ILE A 124 -0.58 -0.06 -16.82
N SER A 125 -0.44 -1.13 -17.59
CA SER A 125 -0.57 -2.50 -17.05
C SER A 125 0.60 -3.39 -17.44
N THR A 126 0.99 -4.24 -16.51
CA THR A 126 1.81 -5.44 -16.71
C THR A 126 0.96 -6.71 -16.55
N SER A 127 1.59 -7.86 -16.42
CA SER A 127 0.91 -9.12 -16.08
C SER A 127 0.40 -9.18 -14.63
N ARG A 128 1.00 -8.42 -13.68
CA ARG A 128 0.70 -8.50 -12.24
C ARG A 128 0.11 -7.25 -11.63
N ALA A 129 0.41 -6.08 -12.16
CA ALA A 129 -0.07 -4.81 -11.63
C ALA A 129 -0.68 -3.94 -12.73
N ALA A 130 -1.62 -3.07 -12.35
CA ALA A 130 -2.12 -2.00 -13.21
C ALA A 130 -2.15 -0.68 -12.42
N ILE A 131 -1.70 0.39 -13.07
CA ILE A 131 -1.87 1.76 -12.59
C ILE A 131 -3.03 2.36 -13.37
N ASN A 132 -4.10 2.72 -12.69
CA ASN A 132 -5.24 3.39 -13.28
C ASN A 132 -5.20 4.86 -12.90
N ILE A 133 -5.27 5.75 -13.89
CA ILE A 133 -5.21 7.19 -13.69
C ILE A 133 -6.52 7.79 -14.18
N ASN A 134 -7.22 8.48 -13.32
CA ASN A 134 -8.43 9.20 -13.68
C ASN A 134 -8.07 10.43 -14.53
N CYS A 135 -8.60 10.51 -15.76
CA CYS A 135 -8.25 11.58 -16.68
C CYS A 135 -8.70 12.98 -16.23
N THR A 136 -9.69 13.07 -15.36
CA THR A 136 -10.24 14.35 -14.87
C THR A 136 -9.50 14.85 -13.64
N THR A 137 -9.21 13.94 -12.69
CA THR A 137 -8.57 14.31 -11.42
C THR A 137 -7.05 14.18 -11.47
N GLY A 138 -6.51 13.38 -12.39
CA GLY A 138 -5.10 13.04 -12.47
C GLY A 138 -4.63 12.10 -11.34
N LEU A 139 -5.51 11.69 -10.44
CA LEU A 139 -5.19 10.78 -9.34
C LEU A 139 -5.03 9.36 -9.87
N PHE A 140 -4.11 8.62 -9.26
CA PHE A 140 -3.86 7.24 -9.64
C PHE A 140 -4.32 6.25 -8.57
N SER A 141 -4.62 5.04 -9.02
CA SER A 141 -4.77 3.86 -8.15
C SER A 141 -3.93 2.71 -8.68
N VAL A 142 -3.58 1.79 -7.78
CA VAL A 142 -2.81 0.59 -8.12
C VAL A 142 -3.66 -0.64 -7.86
N VAL A 143 -3.76 -1.49 -8.87
CA VAL A 143 -4.54 -2.74 -8.84
C VAL A 143 -3.61 -3.93 -8.85
N ASN A 144 -3.84 -4.86 -7.93
CA ASN A 144 -3.27 -6.20 -7.98
C ASN A 144 -4.07 -7.02 -9.00
N LYS A 145 -3.47 -7.36 -10.15
CA LYS A 145 -4.17 -8.09 -11.20
C LYS A 145 -4.38 -9.58 -10.90
N GLN A 146 -3.73 -10.12 -9.88
CA GLN A 146 -3.95 -11.50 -9.44
C GLN A 146 -5.24 -11.63 -8.62
N THR A 147 -5.56 -10.62 -7.81
CA THR A 147 -6.77 -10.59 -6.98
C THR A 147 -7.89 -9.75 -7.59
N GLY A 148 -7.56 -8.84 -8.50
CA GLY A 148 -8.48 -7.83 -9.05
C GLY A 148 -8.73 -6.66 -8.09
N GLU A 149 -8.09 -6.62 -6.93
CA GLU A 149 -8.32 -5.58 -5.92
C GLU A 149 -7.48 -4.32 -6.18
N THR A 150 -8.08 -3.16 -5.94
CA THR A 150 -7.35 -1.92 -5.78
C THR A 150 -6.67 -1.92 -4.43
N VAL A 151 -5.33 -1.90 -4.43
CA VAL A 151 -4.52 -1.98 -3.21
C VAL A 151 -4.01 -0.60 -2.76
N VAL A 152 -3.83 0.34 -3.69
CA VAL A 152 -3.47 1.74 -3.41
C VAL A 152 -4.46 2.66 -4.11
N ASP A 153 -4.96 3.67 -3.41
CA ASP A 153 -5.76 4.76 -3.96
C ASP A 153 -5.14 6.10 -3.55
N GLU A 154 -4.61 6.86 -4.49
CA GLU A 154 -4.26 8.25 -4.26
C GLU A 154 -5.55 9.07 -4.13
N ILE A 155 -5.70 9.80 -3.03
CA ILE A 155 -6.93 10.57 -2.74
C ILE A 155 -6.73 12.08 -2.74
N ALA A 156 -5.51 12.52 -2.91
CA ALA A 156 -5.17 13.93 -3.09
C ALA A 156 -3.92 14.03 -3.99
N PRO A 157 -3.82 15.04 -4.84
CA PRO A 157 -2.63 15.27 -5.64
C PRO A 157 -1.36 15.37 -4.78
N VAL A 158 -0.23 14.94 -5.34
CA VAL A 158 1.08 15.18 -4.71
C VAL A 158 1.25 16.67 -4.45
N VAL A 159 1.61 17.02 -3.22
CA VAL A 159 1.86 18.42 -2.81
C VAL A 159 3.35 18.61 -2.62
N PHE A 160 3.86 19.69 -3.21
CA PHE A 160 5.21 20.21 -3.01
C PHE A 160 5.12 21.53 -2.26
N ASP A 161 5.66 21.59 -1.05
CA ASP A 161 5.64 22.79 -0.21
C ASP A 161 7.01 23.00 0.44
N LYS A 162 7.74 24.02 -0.01
CA LYS A 162 9.02 24.48 0.58
C LYS A 162 10.01 23.36 0.88
N SER A 163 10.36 22.56 -0.11
CA SER A 163 11.24 21.40 0.05
C SER A 163 10.65 20.26 0.86
N LYS A 164 9.33 20.16 0.90
CA LYS A 164 8.61 19.03 1.47
C LYS A 164 7.63 18.47 0.47
N THR A 165 7.74 17.18 0.21
CA THR A 165 6.80 16.45 -0.65
C THR A 165 5.85 15.64 0.19
N LYS A 166 4.56 15.68 -0.17
CA LYS A 166 3.49 14.93 0.50
C LYS A 166 2.72 14.09 -0.51
N LEU A 167 2.56 12.81 -0.19
CA LEU A 167 1.74 11.84 -0.92
C LEU A 167 0.65 11.31 0.01
N THR A 168 -0.59 11.20 -0.47
CA THR A 168 -1.74 10.82 0.35
C THR A 168 -2.54 9.71 -0.30
N PHE A 169 -2.72 8.60 0.45
CA PHE A 169 -3.53 7.45 0.06
C PHE A 169 -4.73 7.26 0.97
N ALA A 170 -5.76 6.58 0.48
CA ALA A 170 -6.81 6.06 1.33
C ALA A 170 -6.27 4.92 2.22
N ALA A 171 -6.72 4.88 3.49
CA ALA A 171 -6.55 3.74 4.37
C ALA A 171 -7.91 3.08 4.63
N ARG A 172 -7.97 1.74 4.65
CA ARG A 172 -9.20 1.02 4.95
C ARG A 172 -9.32 0.70 6.45
N PRO A 173 -10.54 0.53 6.97
CA PRO A 173 -10.73 0.25 8.40
C PRO A 173 -10.06 -1.03 8.90
N ASP A 174 -9.92 -2.03 8.04
CA ASP A 174 -9.30 -3.35 8.31
C ASP A 174 -7.82 -3.43 7.91
N GLU A 175 -7.22 -2.34 7.45
CA GLU A 175 -5.84 -2.28 6.98
C GLU A 175 -4.86 -2.06 8.14
N TYR A 176 -3.74 -2.77 8.10
CA TYR A 176 -2.63 -2.65 9.04
C TYR A 176 -1.34 -2.36 8.28
N PHE A 177 -0.43 -1.63 8.95
CA PHE A 177 0.81 -1.14 8.35
C PHE A 177 2.01 -1.55 9.19
N PHE A 178 3.09 -1.95 8.53
CA PHE A 178 4.31 -2.45 9.13
C PHE A 178 5.54 -1.90 8.40
N GLY A 179 6.70 -1.91 9.05
CA GLY A 179 7.94 -1.41 8.45
C GLY A 179 8.41 -0.10 9.08
N GLY A 180 8.98 0.80 8.29
CA GLY A 180 9.58 2.05 8.80
C GLY A 180 10.93 1.86 9.48
N GLY A 181 11.53 0.68 9.36
CA GLY A 181 12.78 0.32 10.04
C GLY A 181 12.57 -0.01 11.52
N VAL A 182 13.59 0.24 12.35
CA VAL A 182 13.53 -0.04 13.79
C VAL A 182 12.80 1.09 14.50
N GLN A 183 11.51 0.85 14.75
CA GLN A 183 10.58 1.70 15.51
C GLN A 183 10.33 1.05 16.88
N ASN A 184 11.10 1.44 17.90
CA ASN A 184 11.12 0.76 19.20
C ASN A 184 9.73 0.74 19.87
N GLY A 185 9.35 -0.43 20.40
CA GLY A 185 8.06 -0.63 21.07
C GLY A 185 6.84 -0.58 20.13
N ARG A 186 7.04 -0.61 18.80
CA ARG A 186 5.96 -0.52 17.83
C ARG A 186 6.02 -1.67 16.85
N PHE A 187 4.96 -2.47 16.83
CA PHE A 187 4.83 -3.56 15.87
C PHE A 187 3.93 -3.17 14.69
N SER A 188 2.72 -2.65 14.93
CA SER A 188 1.81 -2.15 13.91
C SER A 188 1.66 -0.64 14.02
N HIS A 189 1.58 0.03 12.88
CA HIS A 189 1.52 1.49 12.79
C HIS A 189 0.10 2.03 12.55
N LYS A 190 -0.92 1.18 12.46
CA LYS A 190 -2.32 1.62 12.29
C LYS A 190 -2.72 2.61 13.38
N GLY A 191 -3.28 3.76 13.00
CA GLY A 191 -3.65 4.84 13.90
C GLY A 191 -2.45 5.57 14.54
N LYS A 192 -1.24 5.39 13.98
CA LYS A 192 0.00 6.01 14.52
C LYS A 192 0.71 6.83 13.45
N SER A 193 1.50 7.78 13.91
CA SER A 193 2.46 8.50 13.09
C SER A 193 3.88 8.10 13.51
N ILE A 194 4.73 7.75 12.54
CA ILE A 194 6.11 7.37 12.77
C ILE A 194 7.07 8.35 12.10
N ALA A 195 8.19 8.63 12.74
CA ALA A 195 9.26 9.41 12.15
C ALA A 195 10.17 8.51 11.31
N ILE A 196 10.53 8.98 10.11
CA ILE A 196 11.56 8.40 9.26
C ILE A 196 12.78 9.33 9.35
N VAL A 197 13.35 9.36 10.55
CA VAL A 197 14.51 10.22 10.89
C VAL A 197 15.45 9.41 11.77
N ASN A 198 16.71 9.35 11.42
CA ASN A 198 17.72 8.69 12.26
C ASN A 198 18.06 9.55 13.48
N THR A 199 17.44 9.23 14.60
CA THR A 199 17.71 9.88 15.90
C THR A 199 18.62 9.03 16.79
N ASN A 200 18.98 7.82 16.36
CA ASN A 200 19.73 6.83 17.14
C ASN A 200 19.18 6.65 18.56
N ASN A 201 17.85 6.66 18.68
CA ASN A 201 17.14 6.58 19.95
C ASN A 201 16.59 5.16 20.18
N TRP A 202 17.16 4.47 21.15
CA TRP A 202 16.87 3.06 21.47
C TRP A 202 15.84 2.86 22.58
N VAL A 203 15.29 3.95 23.15
CA VAL A 203 14.22 3.87 24.15
C VAL A 203 12.88 3.50 23.50
N ASP A 204 11.92 3.05 24.31
CA ASP A 204 10.56 2.77 23.85
C ASP A 204 9.94 4.01 23.18
N GLY A 205 9.33 3.81 22.02
CA GLY A 205 8.82 4.89 21.16
C GLY A 205 9.89 5.66 20.38
N GLY A 206 11.19 5.37 20.56
CA GLY A 206 12.29 5.97 19.82
C GLY A 206 12.48 5.36 18.43
N VAL A 207 13.30 6.02 17.61
CA VAL A 207 13.69 5.58 16.28
C VAL A 207 15.19 5.31 16.25
N ALA A 208 15.57 4.04 16.13
CA ALA A 208 16.97 3.64 16.15
C ALA A 208 17.58 3.55 14.73
N SER A 209 16.86 2.96 13.79
CA SER A 209 17.30 2.80 12.40
C SER A 209 16.10 2.88 11.48
N PRO A 210 15.72 4.08 10.98
CA PRO A 210 14.58 4.23 10.10
C PRO A 210 14.89 3.70 8.71
N THR A 211 13.86 3.14 8.08
CA THR A 211 13.87 2.75 6.66
C THR A 211 12.66 3.37 5.99
N PRO A 212 12.79 4.07 4.85
CA PRO A 212 11.69 4.71 4.16
C PRO A 212 10.87 3.68 3.36
N PHE A 213 10.59 2.53 3.96
CA PHE A 213 9.79 1.44 3.41
C PHE A 213 8.77 0.97 4.43
N TYR A 214 7.53 0.83 3.99
CA TYR A 214 6.47 0.14 4.73
C TYR A 214 5.68 -0.76 3.82
N TRP A 215 4.96 -1.70 4.40
CA TRP A 215 4.01 -2.55 3.70
C TRP A 215 2.66 -2.61 4.43
N SER A 216 1.62 -2.92 3.66
CA SER A 216 0.23 -3.01 4.12
C SER A 216 -0.32 -4.42 3.97
N THR A 217 -1.22 -4.81 4.87
CA THR A 217 -2.01 -6.04 4.75
C THR A 217 -2.90 -6.09 3.51
N ARG A 218 -3.01 -4.98 2.77
CA ARG A 218 -3.71 -4.90 1.48
C ARG A 218 -2.91 -5.48 0.31
N GLY A 219 -1.68 -5.94 0.55
CA GLY A 219 -0.83 -6.52 -0.49
C GLY A 219 -0.08 -5.47 -1.31
N TYR A 220 0.38 -4.41 -0.67
CA TYR A 220 1.30 -3.46 -1.27
C TYR A 220 2.39 -3.01 -0.29
N GLY A 221 3.52 -2.62 -0.86
CA GLY A 221 4.60 -1.94 -0.15
C GLY A 221 4.97 -0.65 -0.86
N VAL A 222 5.44 0.33 -0.09
CA VAL A 222 5.96 1.60 -0.62
C VAL A 222 7.35 1.84 -0.06
N MET A 223 8.31 2.05 -0.95
CA MET A 223 9.65 2.52 -0.61
C MET A 223 9.85 3.91 -1.21
N TRP A 224 10.05 4.92 -0.37
CA TRP A 224 10.49 6.22 -0.85
C TRP A 224 12.00 6.17 -1.09
N TYR A 225 12.44 6.54 -2.29
CA TYR A 225 13.84 6.42 -2.70
C TYR A 225 14.65 7.64 -2.23
N THR A 226 14.87 7.71 -0.92
CA THR A 226 15.53 8.87 -0.28
C THR A 226 16.23 8.49 1.02
N PHE A 227 17.19 9.33 1.44
CA PHE A 227 17.75 9.38 2.80
C PHE A 227 17.33 10.65 3.56
N LYS A 228 16.47 11.49 2.96
CA LYS A 228 15.97 12.69 3.61
C LYS A 228 15.00 12.33 4.74
N PRO A 229 14.95 13.16 5.79
CA PRO A 229 13.97 12.99 6.85
C PRO A 229 12.53 12.94 6.32
N GLY A 230 11.70 12.19 7.02
CA GLY A 230 10.29 12.06 6.67
C GLY A 230 9.41 11.67 7.86
N ARG A 231 8.12 11.56 7.56
CA ARG A 231 7.09 11.13 8.51
C ARG A 231 6.01 10.36 7.77
N TYR A 232 5.60 9.24 8.34
CA TYR A 232 4.47 8.46 7.84
C TYR A 232 3.36 8.46 8.87
N ASP A 233 2.19 8.96 8.48
CA ASP A 233 0.98 8.99 9.29
C ASP A 233 -0.02 7.96 8.75
N PHE A 234 -0.33 6.98 9.56
CA PHE A 234 -1.23 5.87 9.22
C PHE A 234 -2.60 6.04 9.88
N GLY A 235 -3.19 7.22 9.73
CA GLY A 235 -4.50 7.55 10.28
C GLY A 235 -4.48 8.11 11.70
N ALA A 236 -3.32 8.56 12.20
CA ALA A 236 -3.21 9.21 13.50
C ALA A 236 -3.81 10.61 13.50
N THR A 237 -3.53 11.40 12.46
CA THR A 237 -4.05 12.76 12.30
C THR A 237 -5.42 12.76 11.64
N GLU A 238 -5.56 12.01 10.55
CA GLU A 238 -6.81 11.88 9.81
C GLU A 238 -7.14 10.40 9.60
N PRO A 239 -8.11 9.86 10.35
CA PRO A 239 -8.56 8.49 10.15
C PRO A 239 -8.97 8.23 8.69
N GLY A 240 -8.62 7.05 8.17
CA GLY A 240 -8.90 6.69 6.77
C GLY A 240 -7.89 7.23 5.75
N LYS A 241 -6.78 7.81 6.21
CA LYS A 241 -5.69 8.28 5.33
C LYS A 241 -4.34 7.71 5.72
N VAL A 242 -3.51 7.47 4.72
CA VAL A 242 -2.05 7.30 4.85
C VAL A 242 -1.40 8.53 4.25
N VAL A 243 -0.64 9.26 5.05
CA VAL A 243 0.06 10.47 4.61
C VAL A 243 1.56 10.26 4.75
N LEU A 244 2.27 10.31 3.63
CA LEU A 244 3.72 10.15 3.57
C LEU A 244 4.34 11.51 3.26
N THR A 245 5.35 11.92 4.01
CA THR A 245 6.09 13.17 3.78
C THR A 245 7.58 12.93 3.84
N HIS A 246 8.34 13.62 2.98
CA HIS A 246 9.80 13.72 3.05
C HIS A 246 10.25 15.15 2.80
N ASP A 247 11.40 15.52 3.38
CA ASP A 247 11.98 16.86 3.27
C ASP A 247 12.77 16.98 1.95
N GLU A 248 12.03 16.97 0.84
CA GLU A 248 12.56 17.09 -0.53
C GLU A 248 11.50 17.68 -1.48
N ASP A 249 11.91 18.19 -2.62
CA ASP A 249 11.10 18.89 -3.63
C ASP A 249 10.68 18.00 -4.80
N TYR A 250 10.76 16.68 -4.64
CA TYR A 250 10.37 15.68 -5.64
C TYR A 250 9.75 14.46 -4.98
N LEU A 251 8.90 13.75 -5.72
CA LEU A 251 8.43 12.41 -5.40
C LEU A 251 9.30 11.41 -6.17
N ASP A 252 9.91 10.50 -5.45
CA ASP A 252 10.60 9.33 -6.03
C ASP A 252 10.31 8.12 -5.14
N ALA A 253 9.36 7.30 -5.55
CA ALA A 253 8.89 6.20 -4.73
C ALA A 253 8.66 4.94 -5.57
N PHE A 254 8.90 3.78 -4.98
CA PHE A 254 8.54 2.49 -5.52
C PHE A 254 7.27 1.99 -4.86
N VAL A 255 6.33 1.52 -5.67
CA VAL A 255 5.16 0.77 -5.20
C VAL A 255 5.32 -0.67 -5.66
N MET A 256 5.20 -1.59 -4.72
CA MET A 256 5.28 -3.04 -4.89
C MET A 256 3.90 -3.62 -4.65
N VAL A 257 3.52 -4.62 -5.43
CA VAL A 257 2.21 -5.28 -5.33
C VAL A 257 2.40 -6.77 -5.25
N ASP A 258 2.03 -7.36 -4.11
CA ASP A 258 2.06 -8.81 -3.94
C ASP A 258 1.03 -9.29 -2.90
N ASN A 259 0.89 -10.61 -2.72
CA ASN A 259 -0.20 -11.20 -1.92
C ASN A 259 0.16 -11.41 -0.44
N GLY A 260 1.39 -11.14 -0.03
CA GLY A 260 1.83 -11.37 1.34
C GLY A 260 3.04 -10.56 1.76
N ALA A 261 3.32 -10.56 3.06
CA ALA A 261 4.44 -9.83 3.66
C ALA A 261 5.80 -10.32 3.16
N VAL A 262 5.95 -11.63 3.00
CA VAL A 262 7.22 -12.25 2.56
C VAL A 262 7.53 -11.85 1.12
N GLU A 263 6.54 -11.90 0.25
CA GLU A 263 6.65 -11.53 -1.14
C GLU A 263 6.99 -10.04 -1.29
N LEU A 264 6.33 -9.17 -0.53
CA LEU A 264 6.62 -7.73 -0.51
C LEU A 264 8.02 -7.42 0.01
N LEU A 265 8.52 -8.16 1.01
CA LEU A 265 9.90 -8.06 1.47
C LEU A 265 10.89 -8.55 0.41
N ASN A 266 10.57 -9.61 -0.33
CA ASN A 266 11.38 -10.08 -1.44
C ASN A 266 11.45 -9.06 -2.57
N ASP A 267 10.36 -8.34 -2.86
CA ASP A 267 10.34 -7.24 -3.80
C ASP A 267 11.22 -6.07 -3.34
N PHE A 268 11.14 -5.74 -2.05
CA PHE A 268 12.05 -4.75 -1.45
C PHE A 268 13.51 -5.17 -1.56
N TYR A 269 13.84 -6.43 -1.27
CA TYR A 269 15.20 -6.96 -1.42
C TYR A 269 15.65 -7.07 -2.87
N GLN A 270 14.73 -7.26 -3.83
CA GLN A 270 15.06 -7.13 -5.25
C GLN A 270 15.65 -5.76 -5.56
N LEU A 271 15.10 -4.71 -4.98
CA LEU A 271 15.58 -3.34 -5.19
C LEU A 271 16.86 -3.05 -4.41
N THR A 272 16.94 -3.46 -3.15
CA THR A 272 17.96 -3.00 -2.21
C THR A 272 19.08 -4.01 -1.94
N GLY A 273 18.90 -5.24 -2.34
CA GLY A 273 19.78 -6.37 -2.00
C GLY A 273 19.30 -7.12 -0.76
N ASN A 274 19.73 -8.37 -0.65
CA ASN A 274 19.45 -9.20 0.52
C ASN A 274 20.21 -8.68 1.75
N PRO A 275 19.63 -8.81 2.95
CA PRO A 275 20.34 -8.54 4.18
C PRO A 275 21.55 -9.50 4.30
N VAL A 276 22.63 -8.99 4.88
CA VAL A 276 23.89 -9.74 5.10
C VAL A 276 23.76 -10.58 6.35
#